data_947653f9829985334efaaee2750f8fa4
#
_entry.id   947653f9829985334efaaee2750f8fa4
#
_cell.length_a   1.000
_cell.length_b   1.000
_cell.length_c   1.000
_cell.angle_alpha   90.00
_cell.angle_beta   90.00
_cell.angle_gamma   90.00
#
_symmetry.space_group_name_H-M   'P 1'
#
loop_
_entity.id
_entity.type
_entity.pdbx_description
1 polymer ?
#
loop_
_entity_poly.entity_id
_entity_poly.type
_entity_poly.pdbx_seq_one_letter_code
_entity_poly.pdbx_strand_id
1 'polypeptide(L)'
;TLGGAIEWVRGVPASLPPEMRPMATDICDSFLSAARRLVDLGLDYLSLDRAGATLSTGERQRVQLARVVRNRSTGVLYVLDEPSIGLHPANVDGLVGVMRDLVDDGNTVVVVDHDTRVLAEADYLVEMGPVAGAGGGNVIAAGTVDEVEQSQDSRIAPFLRAEPKRLRPQVIDDEMFDQGHIRMATDAIHTVKPLEVDIPKGRLT
;
A
#
# COMPACT_ATOMS: atom_id res chain seq x y z
N THR A 1 2.29 14.34 13.55
CA THR A 1 1.81 13.32 12.58
C THR A 1 0.33 13.02 12.78
N LEU A 2 -0.31 12.45 11.76
CA LEU A 2 -1.71 12.02 11.85
C LEU A 2 -1.91 11.00 12.98
N GLY A 3 -1.00 10.03 13.13
CA GLY A 3 -1.04 9.07 14.23
C GLY A 3 -1.03 9.75 15.61
N GLY A 4 -0.14 10.72 15.81
CA GLY A 4 -0.11 11.51 17.05
C GLY A 4 -1.37 12.35 17.29
N ALA A 5 -1.98 12.88 16.22
CA ALA A 5 -3.24 13.61 16.32
C ALA A 5 -4.41 12.70 16.73
N ILE A 6 -4.45 11.46 16.20
CA ILE A 6 -5.44 10.45 16.59
C ILE A 6 -5.35 10.12 18.09
N GLU A 7 -4.14 9.88 18.58
CA GLU A 7 -3.93 9.59 20.01
C GLU A 7 -4.40 10.74 20.91
N TRP A 8 -4.07 11.97 20.51
CA TRP A 8 -4.49 13.16 21.27
C TRP A 8 -6.00 13.34 21.25
N VAL A 9 -6.65 13.26 20.06
CA VAL A 9 -8.09 13.46 19.89
C VAL A 9 -8.91 12.46 20.69
N ARG A 10 -8.46 11.21 20.80
CA ARG A 10 -9.12 10.17 21.63
C ARG A 10 -9.24 10.57 23.10
N GLY A 11 -8.30 11.33 23.62
CA GLY A 11 -8.30 11.81 25.01
C GLY A 11 -9.15 13.06 25.25
N VAL A 12 -9.51 13.82 24.22
CA VAL A 12 -10.17 15.12 24.35
C VAL A 12 -11.52 15.05 25.08
N PRO A 13 -12.46 14.14 24.72
CA PRO A 13 -13.75 14.11 25.42
C PRO A 13 -13.64 13.90 26.93
N ALA A 14 -12.72 13.04 27.36
CA ALA A 14 -12.52 12.74 28.78
C ALA A 14 -11.95 13.93 29.57
N SER A 15 -11.21 14.82 28.90
CA SER A 15 -10.61 16.02 29.52
C SER A 15 -11.58 17.18 29.73
N LEU A 16 -12.81 17.11 29.17
CA LEU A 16 -13.78 18.18 29.19
C LEU A 16 -14.83 18.00 30.30
N PRO A 17 -15.50 19.08 30.75
CA PRO A 17 -16.64 19.01 31.66
C PRO A 17 -17.74 18.07 31.13
N PRO A 18 -18.49 17.38 32.04
CA PRO A 18 -19.48 16.39 31.63
C PRO A 18 -20.51 16.89 30.61
N GLU A 19 -20.93 18.16 30.71
CA GLU A 19 -21.92 18.75 29.84
C GLU A 19 -21.44 18.90 28.40
N MET A 20 -20.12 19.02 28.18
CA MET A 20 -19.50 19.21 26.87
C MET A 20 -19.10 17.88 26.20
N ARG A 21 -19.03 16.81 26.97
CA ARG A 21 -18.52 15.50 26.49
C ARG A 21 -19.30 14.94 25.31
N PRO A 22 -20.64 14.94 25.28
CA PRO A 22 -21.39 14.38 24.16
C PRO A 22 -21.04 15.07 22.84
N MET A 23 -21.07 16.40 22.81
CA MET A 23 -20.74 17.18 21.62
C MET A 23 -19.28 16.99 21.21
N ALA A 24 -18.35 16.95 22.17
CA ALA A 24 -16.95 16.70 21.89
C ALA A 24 -16.71 15.30 21.33
N THR A 25 -17.43 14.29 21.83
CA THR A 25 -17.36 12.90 21.30
C THR A 25 -17.78 12.86 19.83
N ASP A 26 -18.92 13.46 19.47
CA ASP A 26 -19.41 13.49 18.09
C ASP A 26 -18.39 14.13 17.12
N ILE A 27 -17.78 15.24 17.54
CA ILE A 27 -16.76 15.93 16.74
C ILE A 27 -15.50 15.07 16.62
N CYS A 28 -15.02 14.49 17.73
CA CYS A 28 -13.83 13.63 17.74
C CYS A 28 -14.06 12.37 16.91
N ASP A 29 -15.21 11.72 17.01
CA ASP A 29 -15.55 10.52 16.24
C ASP A 29 -15.61 10.81 14.74
N SER A 30 -16.12 11.97 14.34
CA SER A 30 -16.10 12.41 12.93
C SER A 30 -14.66 12.55 12.40
N PHE A 31 -13.77 13.15 13.20
CA PHE A 31 -12.35 13.25 12.85
C PHE A 31 -11.69 11.87 12.79
N LEU A 32 -11.89 11.04 13.83
CA LEU A 32 -11.28 9.71 13.95
C LEU A 32 -11.72 8.80 12.80
N SER A 33 -12.98 8.86 12.39
CA SER A 33 -13.49 8.11 11.24
C SER A 33 -12.79 8.52 9.93
N ALA A 34 -12.58 9.81 9.70
CA ALA A 34 -11.86 10.29 8.52
C ALA A 34 -10.37 9.93 8.57
N ALA A 35 -9.75 10.06 9.76
CA ALA A 35 -8.35 9.77 9.98
C ALA A 35 -8.01 8.29 9.82
N ARG A 36 -8.90 7.39 10.26
CA ARG A 36 -8.71 5.93 10.16
C ARG A 36 -8.46 5.49 8.72
N ARG A 37 -9.23 6.00 7.76
CA ARG A 37 -9.04 5.69 6.33
C ARG A 37 -7.66 6.07 5.81
N LEU A 38 -7.12 7.19 6.27
CA LEU A 38 -5.75 7.59 5.91
C LEU A 38 -4.71 6.66 6.54
N VAL A 39 -4.96 6.18 7.77
CA VAL A 39 -4.09 5.18 8.43
C VAL A 39 -4.15 3.85 7.68
N ASP A 40 -5.34 3.38 7.30
CA ASP A 40 -5.53 2.14 6.54
C ASP A 40 -4.79 2.19 5.19
N LEU A 41 -4.68 3.39 4.61
CA LEU A 41 -3.89 3.65 3.40
C LEU A 41 -2.40 3.94 3.66
N GLY A 42 -1.90 3.69 4.89
CA GLY A 42 -0.50 3.83 5.26
C GLY A 42 0.01 5.27 5.29
N LEU A 43 -0.85 6.23 5.64
CA LEU A 43 -0.52 7.66 5.68
C LEU A 43 -0.45 8.23 7.11
N ASP A 44 -0.32 7.39 8.13
CA ASP A 44 -0.27 7.75 9.55
C ASP A 44 0.92 8.64 9.92
N TYR A 45 2.02 8.50 9.16
CA TYR A 45 3.24 9.30 9.33
C TYR A 45 3.12 10.74 8.82
N LEU A 46 2.13 11.06 7.98
CA LEU A 46 1.98 12.40 7.43
C LEU A 46 1.67 13.42 8.52
N SER A 47 2.29 14.58 8.41
CA SER A 47 1.97 15.73 9.25
C SER A 47 0.77 16.49 8.67
N LEU A 48 -0.16 16.94 9.52
CA LEU A 48 -1.37 17.64 9.08
C LEU A 48 -1.09 19.04 8.51
N ASP A 49 0.06 19.62 8.84
CA ASP A 49 0.53 20.90 8.31
C ASP A 49 1.33 20.77 7.01
N ARG A 50 1.58 19.53 6.55
CA ARG A 50 2.33 19.29 5.32
C ARG A 50 1.56 19.77 4.10
N ALA A 51 2.17 20.65 3.32
CA ALA A 51 1.57 21.17 2.10
C ALA A 51 1.30 20.05 1.08
N GLY A 52 0.09 19.98 0.52
CA GLY A 52 -0.31 18.95 -0.44
C GLY A 52 0.58 18.87 -1.70
N ALA A 53 1.22 19.98 -2.09
CA ALA A 53 2.17 20.02 -3.19
C ALA A 53 3.47 19.24 -2.92
N THR A 54 3.79 18.95 -1.66
CA THR A 54 4.98 18.18 -1.26
C THR A 54 4.72 16.68 -1.15
N LEU A 55 3.48 16.25 -1.34
CA LEU A 55 3.13 14.84 -1.35
C LEU A 55 3.65 14.18 -2.64
N SER A 56 4.17 12.97 -2.51
CA SER A 56 4.46 12.11 -3.66
C SER A 56 3.19 11.78 -4.45
N THR A 57 3.34 11.29 -5.67
CA THR A 57 2.19 10.92 -6.51
C THR A 57 1.32 9.87 -5.81
N GLY A 58 1.91 8.82 -5.23
CA GLY A 58 1.19 7.78 -4.50
C GLY A 58 0.52 8.30 -3.23
N GLU A 59 1.19 9.15 -2.42
CA GLU A 59 0.58 9.78 -1.24
C GLU A 59 -0.65 10.60 -1.63
N ARG A 60 -0.53 11.40 -2.69
CA ARG A 60 -1.62 12.25 -3.19
C ARG A 60 -2.81 11.42 -3.66
N GLN A 61 -2.55 10.35 -4.40
CA GLN A 61 -3.58 9.42 -4.88
C GLN A 61 -4.33 8.77 -3.72
N ARG A 62 -3.62 8.30 -2.69
CA ARG A 62 -4.23 7.71 -1.50
C ARG A 62 -5.04 8.71 -0.67
N VAL A 63 -4.55 9.94 -0.53
CA VAL A 63 -5.33 11.02 0.12
C VAL A 63 -6.63 11.31 -0.65
N GLN A 64 -6.57 11.32 -1.99
CA GLN A 64 -7.77 11.49 -2.82
C GLN A 64 -8.72 10.31 -2.67
N LEU A 65 -8.21 9.08 -2.65
CA LEU A 65 -9.02 7.87 -2.45
C LEU A 65 -9.76 7.92 -1.09
N ALA A 66 -9.05 8.24 0.00
CA ALA A 66 -9.66 8.40 1.32
C ALA A 66 -10.79 9.46 1.35
N ARG A 67 -10.63 10.54 0.56
CA ARG A 67 -11.63 11.59 0.43
C ARG A 67 -12.88 11.14 -0.33
N VAL A 68 -12.69 10.34 -1.37
CA VAL A 68 -13.76 9.85 -2.24
C VAL A 68 -14.70 8.92 -1.49
N VAL A 69 -14.14 7.95 -0.76
CA VAL A 69 -14.93 6.98 0.06
C VAL A 69 -15.80 7.68 1.10
N ARG A 70 -15.40 8.87 1.57
CA ARG A 70 -16.21 9.67 2.50
C ARG A 70 -17.53 10.14 1.90
N ASN A 71 -17.59 10.35 0.59
CA ASN A 71 -18.74 11.02 -0.06
C ASN A 71 -19.91 10.07 -0.37
N ARG A 72 -19.78 8.75 -0.13
CA ARG A 72 -20.80 7.72 -0.37
C ARG A 72 -21.55 7.89 -1.70
N SER A 73 -20.83 8.28 -2.74
CA SER A 73 -21.39 8.30 -4.10
C SER A 73 -21.65 6.88 -4.57
N THR A 74 -22.74 6.66 -5.29
CA THR A 74 -23.10 5.37 -5.88
C THR A 74 -23.13 5.44 -7.40
N GLY A 75 -22.88 4.32 -8.09
CA GLY A 75 -22.92 4.26 -9.55
C GLY A 75 -21.75 4.97 -10.23
N VAL A 76 -20.64 5.17 -9.54
CA VAL A 76 -19.43 5.80 -10.06
C VAL A 76 -18.43 4.74 -10.52
N LEU A 77 -17.73 5.00 -11.60
CA LEU A 77 -16.55 4.22 -12.04
C LEU A 77 -15.28 4.89 -11.52
N TYR A 78 -14.54 4.19 -10.68
CA TYR A 78 -13.20 4.58 -10.22
C TYR A 78 -12.14 3.84 -11.01
N VAL A 79 -11.19 4.58 -11.59
CA VAL A 79 -10.02 4.03 -12.27
C VAL A 79 -8.79 4.40 -11.47
N LEU A 80 -8.09 3.39 -10.94
CA LEU A 80 -6.92 3.54 -10.10
C LEU A 80 -5.70 2.98 -10.85
N ASP A 81 -4.69 3.80 -11.03
CA ASP A 81 -3.46 3.43 -11.71
C ASP A 81 -2.33 3.30 -10.68
N GLU A 82 -1.83 2.07 -10.52
CA GLU A 82 -0.78 1.67 -9.56
C GLU A 82 -0.99 2.18 -8.11
N PRO A 83 -2.19 2.00 -7.50
CA PRO A 83 -2.47 2.54 -6.17
C PRO A 83 -1.61 1.91 -5.07
N SER A 84 -1.03 0.72 -5.29
CA SER A 84 -0.15 0.04 -4.35
C SER A 84 1.28 0.61 -4.33
N ILE A 85 1.64 1.46 -5.31
CA ILE A 85 3.01 1.96 -5.44
C ILE A 85 3.49 2.70 -4.19
N GLY A 86 4.65 2.28 -3.67
CA GLY A 86 5.23 2.87 -2.47
C GLY A 86 4.50 2.51 -1.16
N LEU A 87 3.54 1.59 -1.18
CA LEU A 87 2.95 1.03 0.03
C LEU A 87 3.88 -0.03 0.66
N HIS A 88 3.96 0.03 1.98
CA HIS A 88 4.50 -1.11 2.71
C HIS A 88 3.54 -2.31 2.60
N PRO A 89 4.07 -3.54 2.49
CA PRO A 89 3.25 -4.75 2.42
C PRO A 89 2.11 -4.84 3.43
N ALA A 90 2.33 -4.38 4.65
CA ALA A 90 1.31 -4.38 5.71
C ALA A 90 0.13 -3.41 5.47
N ASN A 91 0.24 -2.49 4.51
CA ASN A 91 -0.80 -1.50 4.21
C ASN A 91 -1.59 -1.84 2.94
N VAL A 92 -1.23 -2.93 2.24
CA VAL A 92 -1.95 -3.36 1.03
C VAL A 92 -3.36 -3.81 1.38
N ASP A 93 -3.52 -4.53 2.50
CA ASP A 93 -4.84 -4.98 2.98
C ASP A 93 -5.78 -3.79 3.26
N GLY A 94 -5.23 -2.71 3.82
CA GLY A 94 -5.98 -1.46 4.03
C GLY A 94 -6.43 -0.81 2.71
N LEU A 95 -5.57 -0.80 1.68
CA LEU A 95 -5.92 -0.33 0.34
C LEU A 95 -7.04 -1.19 -0.28
N VAL A 96 -6.92 -2.51 -0.19
CA VAL A 96 -7.94 -3.45 -0.68
C VAL A 96 -9.26 -3.21 0.06
N GLY A 97 -9.24 -3.06 1.39
CA GLY A 97 -10.43 -2.76 2.18
C GLY A 97 -11.14 -1.50 1.72
N VAL A 98 -10.39 -0.42 1.45
CA VAL A 98 -10.95 0.83 0.93
C VAL A 98 -11.58 0.65 -0.46
N MET A 99 -10.97 -0.17 -1.34
CA MET A 99 -11.54 -0.46 -2.65
C MET A 99 -12.83 -1.32 -2.54
N ARG A 100 -12.85 -2.29 -1.62
CA ARG A 100 -14.06 -3.09 -1.32
C ARG A 100 -15.20 -2.22 -0.78
N ASP A 101 -14.92 -1.27 0.14
CA ASP A 101 -15.92 -0.31 0.61
C ASP A 101 -16.57 0.47 -0.54
N LEU A 102 -15.79 0.87 -1.56
CA LEU A 102 -16.34 1.53 -2.76
C LEU A 102 -17.28 0.62 -3.55
N VAL A 103 -16.92 -0.65 -3.71
CA VAL A 103 -17.75 -1.65 -4.43
C VAL A 103 -19.03 -1.91 -3.65
N ASP A 104 -18.95 -2.07 -2.34
CA ASP A 104 -20.09 -2.32 -1.43
C ASP A 104 -21.06 -1.14 -1.41
N ASP A 105 -20.55 0.09 -1.57
CA ASP A 105 -21.37 1.31 -1.76
C ASP A 105 -22.02 1.38 -3.16
N GLY A 106 -21.93 0.35 -4.00
CA GLY A 106 -22.58 0.25 -5.32
C GLY A 106 -21.80 0.93 -6.45
N ASN A 107 -20.48 1.02 -6.32
CA ASN A 107 -19.60 1.57 -7.35
C ASN A 107 -18.86 0.47 -8.12
N THR A 108 -18.16 0.84 -9.18
CA THR A 108 -17.25 -0.03 -9.92
C THR A 108 -15.82 0.47 -9.76
N VAL A 109 -14.89 -0.42 -9.47
CA VAL A 109 -13.47 -0.09 -9.36
C VAL A 109 -12.68 -0.87 -10.42
N VAL A 110 -11.93 -0.15 -11.24
CA VAL A 110 -10.95 -0.70 -12.18
C VAL A 110 -9.57 -0.35 -11.67
N VAL A 111 -8.74 -1.36 -11.42
CA VAL A 111 -7.38 -1.18 -10.91
C VAL A 111 -6.38 -1.66 -11.94
N VAL A 112 -5.38 -0.84 -12.24
CA VAL A 112 -4.18 -1.24 -12.95
C VAL A 112 -3.08 -1.36 -11.90
N ASP A 113 -2.60 -2.56 -11.63
CA ASP A 113 -1.56 -2.80 -10.62
C ASP A 113 -0.72 -4.02 -11.00
N HIS A 114 0.44 -4.14 -10.36
CA HIS A 114 1.36 -5.27 -10.50
C HIS A 114 1.60 -6.02 -9.16
N ASP A 115 1.04 -5.54 -8.06
CA ASP A 115 1.09 -6.24 -6.77
C ASP A 115 0.09 -7.41 -6.77
N THR A 116 0.62 -8.63 -6.71
CA THR A 116 -0.19 -9.85 -6.76
C THR A 116 -1.19 -9.97 -5.61
N ARG A 117 -0.95 -9.31 -4.46
CA ARG A 117 -1.90 -9.27 -3.34
C ARG A 117 -3.13 -8.45 -3.69
N VAL A 118 -2.96 -7.34 -4.42
CA VAL A 118 -4.08 -6.55 -4.94
C VAL A 118 -4.83 -7.34 -6.01
N LEU A 119 -4.09 -7.97 -6.94
CA LEU A 119 -4.67 -8.75 -8.04
C LEU A 119 -5.44 -9.97 -7.54
N ALA A 120 -4.95 -10.65 -6.49
CA ALA A 120 -5.62 -11.80 -5.90
C ALA A 120 -6.99 -11.48 -5.28
N GLU A 121 -7.24 -10.23 -4.95
CA GLU A 121 -8.50 -9.76 -4.38
C GLU A 121 -9.51 -9.25 -5.45
N ALA A 122 -9.15 -9.32 -6.73
CA ALA A 122 -10.03 -8.88 -7.81
C ALA A 122 -11.17 -9.89 -8.07
N ASP A 123 -12.35 -9.39 -8.43
CA ASP A 123 -13.45 -10.24 -8.87
C ASP A 123 -13.25 -10.73 -10.30
N TYR A 124 -12.53 -9.94 -11.11
CA TYR A 124 -12.21 -10.23 -12.50
C TYR A 124 -10.86 -9.63 -12.89
N LEU A 125 -10.01 -10.41 -13.54
CA LEU A 125 -8.71 -10.01 -14.02
C LEU A 125 -8.67 -9.92 -15.55
N VAL A 126 -7.94 -8.94 -16.06
CA VAL A 126 -7.59 -8.82 -17.48
C VAL A 126 -6.08 -8.63 -17.57
N GLU A 127 -5.38 -9.62 -18.08
CA GLU A 127 -3.93 -9.56 -18.29
C GLU A 127 -3.60 -9.12 -19.70
N MET A 128 -2.80 -8.05 -19.79
CA MET A 128 -2.36 -7.45 -21.06
C MET A 128 -0.92 -7.86 -21.37
N GLY A 129 -0.65 -8.19 -22.61
CA GLY A 129 0.69 -8.62 -23.01
C GLY A 129 0.83 -8.90 -24.51
N PRO A 130 1.77 -9.79 -24.92
CA PRO A 130 2.78 -10.50 -24.09
C PRO A 130 4.01 -9.65 -23.73
N VAL A 131 4.21 -8.50 -24.37
CA VAL A 131 5.34 -7.58 -24.18
C VAL A 131 4.87 -6.13 -24.20
N ALA A 132 5.73 -5.21 -23.78
CA ALA A 132 5.46 -3.78 -23.90
C ALA A 132 5.73 -3.27 -25.33
N GLY A 133 5.09 -2.16 -25.71
CA GLY A 133 5.30 -1.49 -27.00
C GLY A 133 4.54 -2.12 -28.18
N ALA A 134 5.10 -2.07 -29.38
CA ALA A 134 4.42 -2.44 -30.63
C ALA A 134 3.96 -3.92 -30.71
N GLY A 135 4.58 -4.81 -29.94
CA GLY A 135 4.20 -6.23 -29.86
C GLY A 135 3.22 -6.56 -28.70
N GLY A 136 2.83 -5.55 -27.93
CA GLY A 136 1.94 -5.68 -26.76
C GLY A 136 0.52 -5.23 -27.04
N GLY A 137 -0.23 -4.99 -25.97
CA GLY A 137 -1.58 -4.44 -26.04
C GLY A 137 -2.67 -5.47 -26.34
N ASN A 138 -2.34 -6.76 -26.37
CA ASN A 138 -3.34 -7.82 -26.51
C ASN A 138 -3.76 -8.34 -25.13
N VAL A 139 -5.00 -8.77 -25.01
CA VAL A 139 -5.45 -9.56 -23.84
C VAL A 139 -4.91 -10.98 -24.02
N ILE A 140 -4.11 -11.44 -23.05
CA ILE A 140 -3.53 -12.79 -23.05
C ILE A 140 -4.24 -13.74 -22.10
N ALA A 141 -4.84 -13.22 -21.02
CA ALA A 141 -5.73 -13.96 -20.14
C ALA A 141 -6.80 -13.02 -19.58
N ALA A 142 -8.01 -13.52 -19.38
CA ALA A 142 -9.10 -12.78 -18.75
C ALA A 142 -10.07 -13.77 -18.09
N GLY A 143 -10.58 -13.40 -16.91
CA GLY A 143 -11.49 -14.23 -16.13
C GLY A 143 -11.43 -13.92 -14.64
N THR A 144 -12.03 -14.77 -13.83
CA THR A 144 -11.84 -14.76 -12.37
C THR A 144 -10.37 -15.05 -12.03
N VAL A 145 -9.98 -14.78 -10.80
CA VAL A 145 -8.60 -15.09 -10.33
C VAL A 145 -8.28 -16.55 -10.58
N ASP A 146 -9.17 -17.47 -10.21
CA ASP A 146 -9.00 -18.93 -10.38
C ASP A 146 -8.84 -19.33 -11.86
N GLU A 147 -9.58 -18.70 -12.78
CA GLU A 147 -9.49 -18.97 -14.22
C GLU A 147 -8.15 -18.50 -14.79
N VAL A 148 -7.69 -17.31 -14.36
CA VAL A 148 -6.39 -16.78 -14.78
C VAL A 148 -5.23 -17.59 -14.19
N GLU A 149 -5.33 -18.06 -12.94
CA GLU A 149 -4.36 -18.97 -12.33
C GLU A 149 -4.20 -20.29 -13.10
N GLN A 150 -5.26 -20.79 -13.69
CA GLN A 150 -5.27 -22.05 -14.47
C GLN A 150 -4.87 -21.83 -15.93
N SER A 151 -4.85 -20.59 -16.41
CA SER A 151 -4.52 -20.28 -17.80
C SER A 151 -3.05 -20.58 -18.11
N GLN A 152 -2.80 -21.28 -19.21
CA GLN A 152 -1.45 -21.56 -19.69
C GLN A 152 -0.81 -20.34 -20.39
N ASP A 153 -1.61 -19.41 -20.85
CA ASP A 153 -1.17 -18.20 -21.53
C ASP A 153 -0.84 -17.08 -20.53
N SER A 154 -1.32 -17.18 -19.29
CA SER A 154 -1.08 -16.18 -18.25
C SER A 154 0.35 -16.20 -17.76
N ARG A 155 0.96 -15.03 -17.69
CA ARG A 155 2.29 -14.81 -17.13
C ARG A 155 2.27 -14.48 -15.64
N ILE A 156 1.13 -13.95 -15.15
CA ILE A 156 0.96 -13.65 -13.73
C ILE A 156 0.52 -14.87 -12.92
N ALA A 157 -0.06 -15.90 -13.54
CA ALA A 157 -0.55 -17.10 -12.87
C ALA A 157 0.45 -17.73 -11.88
N PRO A 158 1.76 -17.90 -12.22
CA PRO A 158 2.75 -18.46 -11.29
C PRO A 158 2.96 -17.60 -10.03
N PHE A 159 2.70 -16.29 -10.11
CA PHE A 159 2.87 -15.34 -9.01
C PHE A 159 1.62 -15.25 -8.15
N LEU A 160 0.42 -15.41 -8.74
CA LEU A 160 -0.84 -15.50 -8.00
C LEU A 160 -0.87 -16.73 -7.10
N ARG A 161 -0.32 -17.88 -7.57
CA ARG A 161 -0.21 -19.12 -6.81
C ARG A 161 0.74 -19.07 -5.62
N ALA A 162 1.36 -17.93 -5.35
CA ALA A 162 2.31 -17.73 -4.25
C ALA A 162 3.46 -18.75 -4.18
N GLU A 163 3.89 -19.29 -5.32
CA GLU A 163 5.07 -20.16 -5.40
C GLU A 163 6.35 -19.32 -5.49
N PRO A 164 7.10 -19.12 -4.40
CA PRO A 164 8.35 -18.37 -4.45
C PRO A 164 9.41 -19.20 -5.18
N LYS A 165 9.63 -18.93 -6.45
CA LYS A 165 10.77 -19.50 -7.18
C LYS A 165 12.04 -18.76 -6.74
N ARG A 166 12.84 -19.39 -5.89
CA ARG A 166 14.23 -18.96 -5.66
C ARG A 166 15.04 -19.24 -6.92
N LEU A 167 15.42 -18.21 -7.65
CA LEU A 167 16.22 -18.32 -8.89
C LEU A 167 17.71 -18.58 -8.62
N ARG A 168 18.17 -18.43 -7.39
CA ARG A 168 19.58 -18.65 -7.01
C ARG A 168 19.66 -19.44 -5.70
N PRO A 169 20.66 -20.34 -5.58
CA PRO A 169 20.95 -21.00 -4.31
C PRO A 169 21.33 -19.95 -3.26
N GLN A 170 20.94 -20.17 -2.02
CA GLN A 170 21.41 -19.37 -0.89
C GLN A 170 22.94 -19.56 -0.75
N VAL A 171 23.66 -18.46 -0.59
CA VAL A 171 25.07 -18.51 -0.23
C VAL A 171 25.14 -18.92 1.24
N ILE A 172 26.03 -19.86 1.57
CA ILE A 172 26.26 -20.34 2.93
C ILE A 172 26.95 -19.21 3.71
N ASP A 173 26.59 -19.02 4.98
CA ASP A 173 27.12 -17.94 5.81
C ASP A 173 28.63 -17.86 5.84
N ASP A 174 29.31 -19.02 5.87
CA ASP A 174 30.79 -19.12 5.86
C ASP A 174 31.44 -18.57 4.57
N GLU A 175 30.69 -18.53 3.45
CA GLU A 175 31.17 -18.03 2.16
C GLU A 175 30.68 -16.59 1.87
N MET A 176 29.88 -16.01 2.76
CA MET A 176 29.23 -14.71 2.50
C MET A 176 30.27 -13.60 2.25
N PHE A 177 31.37 -13.61 2.96
CA PHE A 177 32.41 -12.58 2.94
C PHE A 177 33.74 -13.04 2.25
N ASP A 178 33.72 -14.12 1.50
CA ASP A 178 34.92 -14.68 0.83
C ASP A 178 35.59 -13.69 -0.14
N GLN A 179 34.82 -12.78 -0.73
CA GLN A 179 35.29 -11.73 -1.63
C GLN A 179 35.61 -10.41 -0.91
N GLY A 180 35.61 -10.44 0.42
CA GLY A 180 35.76 -9.25 1.27
C GLY A 180 34.48 -8.48 1.50
N HIS A 181 34.58 -7.35 2.15
CA HIS A 181 33.41 -6.52 2.54
C HIS A 181 33.69 -5.04 2.34
N ILE A 182 32.61 -4.27 2.38
CA ILE A 182 32.57 -2.81 2.52
C ILE A 182 32.07 -2.53 3.92
N ARG A 183 32.91 -1.93 4.77
CA ARG A 183 32.51 -1.51 6.11
C ARG A 183 31.90 -0.13 6.05
N MET A 184 30.70 0.02 6.59
CA MET A 184 30.02 1.28 6.79
C MET A 184 29.84 1.52 8.28
N ALA A 185 30.40 2.64 8.76
CA ALA A 185 30.22 3.07 10.13
C ALA A 185 29.77 4.55 10.14
N THR A 186 28.71 4.87 10.89
CA THR A 186 28.21 6.22 11.04
C THR A 186 27.94 6.52 12.50
N ASP A 187 28.17 7.75 12.91
CA ASP A 187 27.64 8.29 14.16
C ASP A 187 26.15 8.58 14.03
N ALA A 188 25.53 9.02 15.13
CA ALA A 188 24.14 9.46 15.12
C ALA A 188 23.96 10.67 14.18
N ILE A 189 23.14 10.55 13.15
CA ILE A 189 22.83 11.61 12.19
C ILE A 189 21.30 11.79 12.17
N HIS A 190 20.81 12.91 12.67
CA HIS A 190 19.38 13.21 12.80
C HIS A 190 18.63 12.09 13.58
N THR A 191 17.72 11.40 12.90
CA THR A 191 16.93 10.29 13.46
C THR A 191 17.60 8.92 13.32
N VAL A 192 18.71 8.83 12.57
CA VAL A 192 19.46 7.59 12.36
C VAL A 192 20.37 7.37 13.58
N LYS A 193 20.22 6.21 14.22
CA LYS A 193 21.09 5.77 15.31
C LYS A 193 22.48 5.41 14.75
N PRO A 194 23.53 5.39 15.60
CA PRO A 194 24.83 4.90 15.18
C PRO A 194 24.69 3.52 14.54
N LEU A 195 25.29 3.35 13.38
CA LEU A 195 25.24 2.12 12.59
C LEU A 195 26.66 1.66 12.29
N GLU A 196 26.93 0.39 12.50
CA GLU A 196 28.13 -0.28 12.03
C GLU A 196 27.70 -1.58 11.34
N VAL A 197 28.02 -1.72 10.04
CA VAL A 197 27.63 -2.86 9.24
C VAL A 197 28.69 -3.19 8.19
N ASP A 198 28.92 -4.47 7.99
CA ASP A 198 29.75 -5.01 6.91
C ASP A 198 28.86 -5.54 5.78
N ILE A 199 29.06 -5.01 4.58
CA ILE A 199 28.33 -5.38 3.36
C ILE A 199 29.22 -6.30 2.52
N PRO A 200 28.84 -7.54 2.23
CA PRO A 200 29.66 -8.47 1.48
C PRO A 200 29.82 -8.02 0.02
N LYS A 201 31.05 -8.09 -0.50
CA LYS A 201 31.32 -7.81 -1.91
C LYS A 201 30.88 -8.96 -2.80
N GLY A 202 30.48 -8.63 -4.05
CA GLY A 202 30.07 -9.63 -5.04
C GLY A 202 28.75 -10.33 -4.69
N ARG A 203 27.97 -9.78 -3.80
CA ARG A 203 26.65 -10.27 -3.37
C ARG A 203 25.58 -9.21 -3.61
N LEU A 204 24.35 -9.66 -3.73
CA LEU A 204 23.17 -8.80 -3.67
C LEU A 204 22.74 -8.72 -2.20
N THR A 205 22.83 -7.54 -1.62
CA THR A 205 22.56 -7.29 -0.19
C THR A 205 21.36 -6.41 -0.02
#